data_a85cb9ad69638e23e0524ab39be444eb
#
_entry.id   a85cb9ad69638e23e0524ab39be444eb
#
_cell.length_a   1.000
_cell.length_b   1.000
_cell.length_c   1.000
_cell.angle_alpha   90.00
_cell.angle_beta   90.00
_cell.angle_gamma   90.00
#
_symmetry.space_group_name_H-M   'P 1'
#
loop_
_entity.id
_entity.type
_entity.pdbx_description
1 polymer ?
#
loop_
_entity_poly.entity_id
_entity_poly.type
_entity_poly.pdbx_seq_one_letter_code
_entity_poly.pdbx_strand_id
1 'polypeptide(L)'
;MDNDPFKKVDKFGIQMLVAFVLSVGVIVLSNTAFGQSGPTWVQKPVQCGELAEVIALQESEGLEPLLASKGHARVENKMVGDLGYIFYYNAENQYWSMIEIFREDYACIIAQGDALTFTP
;
A
#
# COMPACT_ATOMS: atom_id res chain seq x y z
N MET A 1 24.10 -37.67 7.92
CA MET A 1 24.21 -36.97 8.28
C MET A 1 23.30 -36.71 8.95
N ASP A 2 23.13 -37.37 9.42
CA ASP A 2 22.51 -36.71 9.78
C ASP A 2 23.10 -35.86 10.51
N ASN A 3 23.94 -35.69 10.12
CA ASN A 3 24.40 -34.56 10.10
C ASN A 3 23.66 -33.74 9.31
N ASP A 4 22.62 -34.21 8.88
CA ASP A 4 21.67 -33.33 8.47
C ASP A 4 21.58 -32.26 9.51
N PRO A 5 21.99 -31.10 9.28
CA PRO A 5 21.82 -30.03 10.24
C PRO A 5 20.36 -29.81 10.55
N PHE A 6 19.48 -30.21 9.66
CA PHE A 6 18.07 -30.07 9.92
C PHE A 6 17.56 -31.05 10.96
N LYS A 7 18.10 -32.27 10.97
CA LYS A 7 17.67 -33.21 11.96
C LYS A 7 18.13 -32.84 13.33
N LYS A 8 19.32 -32.30 13.40
CA LYS A 8 19.84 -31.90 14.67
C LYS A 8 19.13 -30.68 15.17
N VAL A 9 18.74 -29.82 14.23
CA VAL A 9 17.99 -28.64 14.55
C VAL A 9 16.56 -28.98 14.91
N ASP A 10 16.07 -30.12 14.46
CA ASP A 10 14.68 -30.44 14.67
C ASP A 10 14.27 -30.52 16.12
N LYS A 11 15.03 -31.26 16.94
CA LYS A 11 14.67 -31.37 18.33
C LYS A 11 14.74 -30.01 19.01
N PHE A 12 15.84 -29.34 18.83
CA PHE A 12 16.06 -28.06 19.46
C PHE A 12 15.22 -26.99 18.81
N GLY A 13 15.14 -27.02 17.48
CA GLY A 13 14.36 -26.07 16.72
C GLY A 13 12.88 -26.17 16.97
N ILE A 14 12.38 -27.38 17.17
CA ILE A 14 10.96 -27.57 17.46
C ILE A 14 10.60 -26.94 18.80
N GLN A 15 11.43 -27.13 19.81
CA GLN A 15 11.18 -26.56 21.11
C GLN A 15 11.23 -25.03 21.05
N MET A 16 12.19 -24.48 20.35
CA MET A 16 12.27 -23.03 20.20
C MET A 16 11.12 -22.51 19.36
N LEU A 17 10.72 -23.25 18.35
CA LEU A 17 9.62 -22.84 17.51
C LEU A 17 8.31 -22.82 18.30
N VAL A 18 8.08 -23.82 19.13
CA VAL A 18 6.88 -23.86 19.96
C VAL A 18 6.87 -22.67 20.92
N ALA A 19 7.99 -22.41 21.57
CA ALA A 19 8.08 -21.27 22.48
C ALA A 19 7.85 -19.96 21.74
N PHE A 20 8.41 -19.84 20.55
CA PHE A 20 8.25 -18.63 19.77
C PHE A 20 6.78 -18.45 19.35
N VAL A 21 6.16 -19.52 18.88
CA VAL A 21 4.76 -19.46 18.45
C VAL A 21 3.86 -19.09 19.62
N LEU A 22 4.12 -19.65 20.80
CA LEU A 22 3.34 -19.31 21.97
C LEU A 22 3.52 -17.86 22.34
N SER A 23 4.74 -17.35 22.28
CA SER A 23 5.01 -15.95 22.58
C SER A 23 4.31 -15.03 21.60
N VAL A 24 4.42 -15.32 20.32
CA VAL A 24 3.78 -14.52 19.29
C VAL A 24 2.26 -14.62 19.42
N GLY A 25 1.75 -15.80 19.73
CA GLY A 25 0.33 -15.97 19.95
C GLY A 25 -0.21 -15.12 21.09
N VAL A 26 0.54 -15.06 22.18
CA VAL A 26 0.14 -14.23 23.31
C VAL A 26 0.15 -12.76 22.93
N ILE A 27 1.16 -12.32 22.19
CA ILE A 27 1.24 -10.93 21.76
C ILE A 27 0.07 -10.60 20.84
N VAL A 28 -0.24 -11.48 19.89
CA VAL A 28 -1.34 -11.25 18.97
C VAL A 28 -2.67 -11.24 19.72
N LEU A 29 -2.86 -12.16 20.64
CA LEU A 29 -4.09 -12.20 21.42
C LEU A 29 -4.22 -10.97 22.31
N SER A 30 -3.12 -10.50 22.89
CA SER A 30 -3.14 -9.29 23.68
C SER A 30 -3.54 -8.10 22.84
N ASN A 31 -2.96 -7.97 21.65
CA ASN A 31 -3.33 -6.89 20.75
C ASN A 31 -4.78 -6.99 20.32
N THR A 32 -5.26 -8.20 20.12
CA THR A 32 -6.66 -8.40 19.75
C THR A 32 -7.58 -8.10 20.94
N ALA A 33 -7.17 -8.50 22.14
CA ALA A 33 -7.98 -8.28 23.33
C ALA A 33 -8.11 -6.81 23.67
N PHE A 34 -7.05 -6.07 23.45
CA PHE A 34 -7.11 -4.63 23.65
C PHE A 34 -7.51 -3.92 22.37
N GLY A 35 -7.79 -4.68 21.38
CA GLY A 35 -8.25 -4.45 20.05
C GLY A 35 -8.38 -3.00 19.65
N GLN A 36 -7.66 -2.62 18.68
CA GLN A 36 -7.91 -1.34 18.11
C GLN A 36 -9.22 -1.40 17.40
N SER A 37 -10.19 -0.72 17.91
CA SER A 37 -11.44 -0.59 17.21
C SER A 37 -11.28 0.56 16.23
N GLY A 38 -11.41 0.26 14.95
CA GLY A 38 -11.37 1.27 13.90
C GLY A 38 -10.06 1.29 13.14
N PRO A 39 -10.01 2.09 12.11
CA PRO A 39 -8.84 2.15 11.23
C PRO A 39 -7.62 2.74 11.94
N THR A 40 -6.46 2.25 11.58
CA THR A 40 -5.20 2.77 12.09
C THR A 40 -4.40 3.40 10.97
N TRP A 41 -3.52 4.29 11.34
CA TRP A 41 -2.65 4.93 10.36
C TRP A 41 -1.50 3.99 10.02
N VAL A 42 -1.27 3.82 8.74
CA VAL A 42 -0.15 3.01 8.25
C VAL A 42 0.64 3.83 7.25
N GLN A 43 1.92 3.50 7.13
CA GLN A 43 2.75 4.11 6.12
C GLN A 43 2.73 3.25 4.87
N LYS A 44 2.53 3.89 3.74
CA LYS A 44 2.51 3.20 2.46
C LYS A 44 3.53 3.84 1.54
N PRO A 45 4.46 3.07 0.98
CA PRO A 45 5.41 3.64 0.05
C PRO A 45 4.70 4.08 -1.22
N VAL A 46 4.99 5.31 -1.65
CA VAL A 46 4.45 5.84 -2.89
C VAL A 46 5.59 6.51 -3.66
N GLN A 47 5.45 6.55 -4.96
CA GLN A 47 6.44 7.17 -5.82
C GLN A 47 6.01 8.59 -6.10
N CYS A 48 6.84 9.54 -5.75
CA CYS A 48 6.53 10.96 -5.87
C CYS A 48 7.57 11.69 -6.68
N GLY A 49 7.20 12.82 -7.23
CA GLY A 49 8.10 13.67 -7.98
C GLY A 49 7.38 14.91 -8.44
N GLU A 50 8.03 15.66 -9.31
CA GLU A 50 7.38 16.80 -9.89
C GLU A 50 6.22 16.38 -10.77
N LEU A 51 5.16 17.17 -10.77
CA LEU A 51 3.95 16.83 -11.49
C LEU A 51 4.22 16.50 -12.95
N ALA A 52 5.06 17.29 -13.61
CA ALA A 52 5.37 17.06 -15.01
C ALA A 52 6.04 15.71 -15.23
N GLU A 53 6.92 15.29 -14.32
CA GLU A 53 7.60 14.01 -14.44
C GLU A 53 6.63 12.86 -14.20
N VAL A 54 5.76 12.99 -13.23
CA VAL A 54 4.78 11.95 -12.91
C VAL A 54 3.80 11.78 -14.07
N ILE A 55 3.35 12.89 -14.66
CA ILE A 55 2.47 12.84 -15.81
C ILE A 55 3.18 12.20 -17.01
N ALA A 56 4.44 12.57 -17.23
CA ALA A 56 5.19 12.00 -18.34
C ALA A 56 5.37 10.49 -18.17
N LEU A 57 5.54 10.04 -16.95
CA LEU A 57 5.64 8.61 -16.68
C LEU A 57 4.35 7.89 -17.04
N GLN A 58 3.20 8.47 -16.69
CA GLN A 58 1.91 7.88 -17.04
C GLN A 58 1.75 7.81 -18.56
N GLU A 59 2.09 8.87 -19.25
CA GLU A 59 1.99 8.89 -20.70
C GLU A 59 2.92 7.89 -21.35
N SER A 60 4.11 7.71 -20.80
CA SER A 60 5.07 6.74 -21.35
C SER A 60 4.57 5.31 -21.21
N GLU A 61 3.67 5.06 -20.28
CA GLU A 61 3.08 3.73 -20.11
C GLU A 61 1.75 3.60 -20.87
N GLY A 62 1.42 4.56 -21.70
CA GLY A 62 0.21 4.51 -22.49
C GLY A 62 -1.05 4.84 -21.73
N LEU A 63 -0.92 5.46 -20.56
CA LEU A 63 -2.06 5.81 -19.76
C LEU A 63 -2.59 7.18 -20.14
N GLU A 64 -3.88 7.33 -20.14
CA GLU A 64 -4.55 8.58 -20.44
C GLU A 64 -5.41 9.00 -19.26
N PRO A 65 -5.54 10.30 -19.01
CA PRO A 65 -6.39 10.75 -17.92
C PRO A 65 -7.85 10.42 -18.22
N LEU A 66 -8.48 9.75 -17.28
CA LEU A 66 -9.88 9.37 -17.40
C LEU A 66 -10.78 10.35 -16.66
N LEU A 67 -10.38 10.72 -15.45
CA LEU A 67 -11.13 11.70 -14.68
C LEU A 67 -10.20 12.39 -13.69
N ALA A 68 -10.64 13.54 -13.24
CA ALA A 68 -9.90 14.33 -12.28
C ALA A 68 -10.86 14.85 -11.22
N SER A 69 -10.33 15.05 -10.03
CA SER A 69 -11.13 15.52 -8.92
C SER A 69 -10.28 16.33 -7.97
N LYS A 70 -10.93 17.14 -7.17
CA LYS A 70 -10.31 17.81 -6.04
C LYS A 70 -10.80 17.12 -4.79
N GLY A 71 -9.99 17.11 -3.77
CA GLY A 71 -10.36 16.44 -2.54
C GLY A 71 -9.59 16.92 -1.35
N HIS A 72 -9.81 16.23 -0.27
CA HIS A 72 -9.15 16.52 0.99
C HIS A 72 -8.66 15.23 1.60
N ALA A 73 -7.59 15.33 2.36
CA ALA A 73 -7.11 14.21 3.15
C ALA A 73 -7.27 14.54 4.62
N ARG A 74 -7.50 13.52 5.41
CA ARG A 74 -7.55 13.68 6.85
C ARG A 74 -6.23 13.20 7.42
N VAL A 75 -5.56 14.09 8.12
CA VAL A 75 -4.30 13.76 8.78
C VAL A 75 -4.45 14.16 10.25
N GLU A 76 -4.36 13.19 11.13
CA GLU A 76 -4.44 13.43 12.57
C GLU A 76 -5.66 14.28 12.96
N ASN A 77 -6.81 13.91 12.45
CA ASN A 77 -8.07 14.60 12.71
C ASN A 77 -8.17 16.01 12.12
N LYS A 78 -7.25 16.36 11.26
CA LYS A 78 -7.31 17.62 10.53
C LYS A 78 -7.56 17.33 9.06
N MET A 79 -8.33 18.21 8.45
CA MET A 79 -8.57 18.12 7.00
C MET A 79 -7.49 18.90 6.30
N VAL A 80 -6.81 18.25 5.36
CA VAL A 80 -5.86 18.91 4.48
C VAL A 80 -6.59 19.16 3.17
N GLY A 81 -6.72 20.42 2.79
CA GLY A 81 -7.44 20.80 1.60
C GLY A 81 -6.56 20.92 0.37
N ASP A 82 -7.20 21.26 -0.73
CA ASP A 82 -6.54 21.57 -2.00
C ASP A 82 -5.66 20.46 -2.54
N LEU A 83 -6.13 19.24 -2.41
CA LEU A 83 -5.51 18.10 -3.07
C LEU A 83 -6.20 17.86 -4.39
N GLY A 84 -5.42 17.47 -5.39
CA GLY A 84 -5.96 17.09 -6.67
C GLY A 84 -5.73 15.62 -6.91
N TYR A 85 -6.62 15.02 -7.69
CA TYR A 85 -6.51 13.61 -8.05
C TYR A 85 -6.75 13.45 -9.52
N ILE A 86 -5.91 12.66 -10.19
CA ILE A 86 -6.13 12.31 -11.58
C ILE A 86 -6.11 10.79 -11.66
N PHE A 87 -7.13 10.25 -12.27
CA PHE A 87 -7.23 8.81 -12.51
C PHE A 87 -6.87 8.54 -13.95
N TYR A 88 -5.84 7.74 -14.15
CA TYR A 88 -5.33 7.38 -15.47
C TYR A 88 -5.73 5.96 -15.83
N TYR A 89 -5.93 5.72 -17.10
CA TYR A 89 -6.42 4.44 -17.55
C TYR A 89 -5.86 4.13 -18.95
N ASN A 90 -5.55 2.87 -19.20
CA ASN A 90 -5.19 2.38 -20.52
C ASN A 90 -6.26 1.38 -20.94
N ALA A 91 -7.00 1.72 -21.97
CA ALA A 91 -8.13 0.89 -22.41
C ALA A 91 -7.69 -0.44 -23.02
N GLU A 92 -6.47 -0.51 -23.54
CA GLU A 92 -6.01 -1.72 -24.22
C GLU A 92 -5.70 -2.84 -23.22
N ASN A 93 -5.02 -2.50 -22.13
CA ASN A 93 -4.59 -3.49 -21.16
C ASN A 93 -5.28 -3.36 -19.83
N GLN A 94 -6.20 -2.40 -19.68
CA GLN A 94 -6.96 -2.16 -18.45
C GLN A 94 -6.08 -1.77 -17.25
N TYR A 95 -4.88 -1.32 -17.53
CA TYR A 95 -4.01 -0.81 -16.51
C TYR A 95 -4.48 0.56 -16.07
N TRP A 96 -4.33 0.87 -14.79
CA TRP A 96 -4.78 2.15 -14.25
C TRP A 96 -3.82 2.64 -13.18
N SER A 97 -3.83 3.94 -12.96
CA SER A 97 -3.11 4.53 -11.86
C SER A 97 -3.86 5.75 -11.34
N MET A 98 -3.66 6.05 -10.08
CA MET A 98 -4.23 7.23 -9.46
C MET A 98 -3.11 8.10 -8.93
N ILE A 99 -3.15 9.37 -9.29
CA ILE A 99 -2.15 10.34 -8.90
C ILE A 99 -2.78 11.34 -7.96
N GLU A 100 -2.07 11.64 -6.88
CA GLU A 100 -2.48 12.67 -5.95
C GLU A 100 -1.52 13.85 -6.08
N ILE A 101 -2.08 15.03 -6.24
CA ILE A 101 -1.31 16.27 -6.40
C ILE A 101 -1.42 17.05 -5.10
N PHE A 102 -0.27 17.25 -4.46
CA PHE A 102 -0.24 17.95 -3.17
C PHE A 102 -0.07 19.45 -3.30
N ARG A 103 0.65 19.88 -4.30
CA ARG A 103 0.91 21.27 -4.57
C ARG A 103 0.82 21.45 -6.06
N GLU A 104 1.03 22.66 -6.49
CA GLU A 104 0.93 22.94 -7.92
C GLU A 104 1.86 22.08 -8.76
N ASP A 105 2.99 21.67 -8.20
CA ASP A 105 4.04 21.01 -8.96
C ASP A 105 4.51 19.67 -8.38
N TYR A 106 3.85 19.13 -7.37
CA TYR A 106 4.32 17.91 -6.74
C TYR A 106 3.19 16.89 -6.70
N ALA A 107 3.50 15.66 -7.09
CA ALA A 107 2.48 14.62 -7.18
C ALA A 107 3.06 13.26 -6.82
N CYS A 108 2.17 12.37 -6.40
CA CYS A 108 2.53 11.01 -6.05
C CYS A 108 1.59 10.04 -6.74
N ILE A 109 2.13 8.89 -7.15
CA ILE A 109 1.31 7.79 -7.63
C ILE A 109 0.86 7.02 -6.38
N ILE A 110 -0.41 7.15 -6.02
CA ILE A 110 -0.89 6.61 -4.76
C ILE A 110 -1.49 5.22 -4.91
N ALA A 111 -1.84 4.83 -6.11
CA ALA A 111 -2.38 3.51 -6.38
C ALA A 111 -2.23 3.19 -7.85
N GLN A 112 -2.06 1.93 -8.16
CA GLN A 112 -2.03 1.48 -9.54
C GLN A 112 -2.35 -0.01 -9.57
N GLY A 113 -2.82 -0.46 -10.70
CA GLY A 113 -3.20 -1.85 -10.83
C GLY A 113 -3.57 -2.20 -12.25
N ASP A 114 -4.03 -3.42 -12.42
CA ASP A 114 -4.51 -3.88 -13.71
C ASP A 114 -5.98 -4.31 -13.55
N ALA A 115 -6.60 -4.64 -14.67
CA ALA A 115 -7.96 -5.19 -14.66
C ALA A 115 -9.01 -4.26 -14.01
N LEU A 116 -8.95 -2.97 -14.35
CA LEU A 116 -9.99 -2.07 -13.89
C LEU A 116 -11.33 -2.47 -14.49
N THR A 117 -12.33 -2.64 -13.64
CA THR A 117 -13.68 -2.95 -14.08
C THR A 117 -14.65 -1.96 -13.46
N PHE A 118 -15.69 -1.65 -14.22
CA PHE A 118 -16.75 -0.81 -13.70
C PHE A 118 -17.85 -1.74 -13.20
N THR A 119 -18.08 -1.70 -11.90
CA THR A 119 -19.14 -2.52 -11.33
C THR A 119 -20.48 -1.87 -11.58
N PRO A 120 -21.48 -2.67 -11.94
CA PRO A 120 -22.82 -2.14 -12.15
C PRO A 120 -23.49 -1.64 -10.88
#